data_f089fa8fa512f76e91b446a72d5fa56e
#
_entry.id   f089fa8fa512f76e91b446a72d5fa56e
#
_cell.length_a   1.000
_cell.length_b   1.000
_cell.length_c   1.000
_cell.angle_alpha   90.00
_cell.angle_beta   90.00
_cell.angle_gamma   90.00
#
_symmetry.space_group_name_H-M   'P 1'
#
loop_
_entity.id
_entity.type
_entity.pdbx_description
1 polymer ?
#
loop_
_entity_poly.entity_id
_entity_poly.type
_entity_poly.pdbx_seq_one_letter_code
_entity_poly.pdbx_strand_id
1 'polypeptide(L)'
;MKVKRFEDAKTYDAPNHRLYSSLRLIGPDEGASKFVVGLSHFLPGGGAGPDSSPTEKVYTILSGELTVIVGGEETVLKPYDSCYIGPNESREIINRGNEVVTMMVAVSTPPK
;
A
#
# COMPACT_ATOMS: atom_id res chain seq x y z
N MET A 1 -22.64 -9.90 -5.35
CA MET A 1 -21.75 -8.75 -5.57
C MET A 1 -21.90 -7.77 -4.40
N LYS A 2 -20.82 -7.26 -3.90
CA LYS A 2 -20.82 -6.18 -2.89
C LYS A 2 -20.17 -4.94 -3.50
N VAL A 3 -20.80 -3.79 -3.29
CA VAL A 3 -20.27 -2.50 -3.76
C VAL A 3 -19.94 -1.65 -2.53
N LYS A 4 -18.73 -1.11 -2.51
CA LYS A 4 -18.30 -0.15 -1.51
C LYS A 4 -18.07 1.18 -2.21
N ARG A 5 -18.83 2.20 -1.83
CA ARG A 5 -18.61 3.54 -2.38
C ARG A 5 -17.37 4.17 -1.73
N PHE A 6 -16.61 4.91 -2.49
CA PHE A 6 -15.40 5.55 -1.97
C PHE A 6 -15.71 6.48 -0.81
N GLU A 7 -16.81 7.20 -0.86
CA GLU A 7 -17.24 8.11 0.21
C GLU A 7 -17.49 7.38 1.54
N ASP A 8 -17.74 6.07 1.50
CA ASP A 8 -17.96 5.25 2.70
C ASP A 8 -16.69 4.55 3.16
N ALA A 9 -15.58 4.69 2.45
CA ALA A 9 -14.32 4.08 2.84
C ALA A 9 -13.78 4.75 4.09
N LYS A 10 -13.34 3.94 5.06
CA LYS A 10 -12.83 4.43 6.34
C LYS A 10 -11.33 4.37 6.36
N THR A 11 -10.73 5.34 7.04
CA THR A 11 -9.29 5.33 7.30
C THR A 11 -8.96 4.23 8.29
N TYR A 12 -7.75 3.72 8.20
CA TYR A 12 -7.20 2.80 9.18
C TYR A 12 -5.75 3.18 9.48
N ASP A 13 -5.29 2.81 10.68
CA ASP A 13 -3.90 3.05 11.07
C ASP A 13 -3.03 1.92 10.54
N ALA A 14 -1.95 2.30 9.88
CA ALA A 14 -0.97 1.36 9.38
C ALA A 14 0.32 1.48 10.19
N PRO A 15 0.83 0.37 10.76
CA PRO A 15 2.06 0.42 11.56
C PRO A 15 3.24 0.91 10.74
N ASN A 16 4.13 1.66 11.38
CA ASN A 16 5.39 2.13 10.79
C ASN A 16 5.20 2.90 9.48
N HIS A 17 4.10 3.68 9.43
CA HIS A 17 3.81 4.62 8.33
C HIS A 17 3.95 6.05 8.83
N ARG A 18 4.24 6.99 7.92
CA ARG A 18 4.42 8.40 8.24
C ARG A 18 3.90 9.29 7.12
N LEU A 19 3.32 10.44 7.47
CA LEU A 19 2.78 11.43 6.54
C LEU A 19 1.88 10.77 5.49
N TYR A 20 0.89 10.03 5.96
CA TYR A 20 0.07 9.18 5.12
C TYR A 20 -1.40 9.25 5.51
N SER A 21 -2.25 8.76 4.60
CA SER A 21 -3.64 8.42 4.89
C SER A 21 -3.95 7.13 4.15
N SER A 22 -4.45 6.13 4.85
CA SER A 22 -4.82 4.83 4.27
C SER A 22 -6.29 4.57 4.45
N LEU A 23 -6.96 4.14 3.36
CA LEU A 23 -8.39 3.85 3.32
C LEU A 23 -8.59 2.39 2.94
N ARG A 24 -9.52 1.72 3.62
CA ARG A 24 -9.91 0.35 3.28
C ARG A 24 -10.98 0.39 2.21
N LEU A 25 -10.67 -0.13 1.01
CA LEU A 25 -11.64 -0.20 -0.08
C LEU A 25 -12.47 -1.48 -0.01
N ILE A 26 -11.83 -2.63 0.12
CA ILE A 26 -12.47 -3.94 0.22
C ILE A 26 -11.75 -4.75 1.29
N GLY A 27 -12.52 -5.44 2.11
CA GLY A 27 -11.99 -6.32 3.14
C GLY A 27 -13.07 -7.24 3.69
N PRO A 28 -12.89 -7.75 4.94
CA PRO A 28 -13.83 -8.69 5.54
C PRO A 28 -15.27 -8.18 5.61
N ASP A 29 -15.48 -6.88 5.82
CA ASP A 29 -16.81 -6.29 5.90
C ASP A 29 -17.60 -6.48 4.60
N GLU A 30 -16.92 -6.60 3.47
CA GLU A 30 -17.54 -6.86 2.17
C GLU A 30 -17.52 -8.34 1.80
N GLY A 31 -17.01 -9.21 2.69
CA GLY A 31 -16.99 -10.65 2.49
C GLY A 31 -15.69 -11.21 1.92
N ALA A 32 -14.67 -10.38 1.74
CA ALA A 32 -13.39 -10.86 1.23
C ALA A 32 -12.64 -11.63 2.32
N SER A 33 -12.16 -12.82 1.99
CA SER A 33 -11.48 -13.70 2.96
C SER A 33 -10.03 -14.00 2.62
N LYS A 34 -9.61 -13.71 1.39
CA LYS A 34 -8.27 -14.07 0.90
C LYS A 34 -7.36 -12.85 0.70
N PHE A 35 -7.93 -11.68 0.65
CA PHE A 35 -7.18 -10.45 0.40
C PHE A 35 -7.95 -9.25 0.94
N VAL A 36 -7.23 -8.15 1.09
CA VAL A 36 -7.81 -6.83 1.34
C VAL A 36 -7.23 -5.86 0.32
N VAL A 37 -8.01 -4.84 -0.03
CA VAL A 37 -7.58 -3.80 -0.96
C VAL A 37 -7.71 -2.46 -0.27
N GLY A 38 -6.64 -1.69 -0.30
CA GLY A 38 -6.60 -0.36 0.28
C GLY A 38 -6.11 0.69 -0.70
N LEU A 39 -6.29 1.93 -0.32
CA LEU A 39 -5.76 3.08 -1.04
C LEU A 39 -4.98 3.92 -0.05
N SER A 40 -3.73 4.21 -0.38
CA SER A 40 -2.87 5.01 0.47
C SER A 40 -2.44 6.27 -0.25
N HIS A 41 -2.37 7.35 0.50
CA HIS A 41 -1.84 8.62 0.04
C HIS A 41 -0.61 8.94 0.90
N PHE A 42 0.49 9.34 0.26
CA PHE A 42 1.70 9.75 0.96
C PHE A 42 2.03 11.18 0.58
N LEU A 43 2.14 12.04 1.57
CA LEU A 43 2.65 13.39 1.39
C LEU A 43 4.14 13.35 1.04
N PRO A 44 4.71 14.42 0.48
CA PRO A 44 6.16 14.50 0.31
C PRO A 44 6.90 14.17 1.62
N GLY A 45 7.86 13.25 1.54
CA GLY A 45 8.57 12.74 2.71
C GLY A 45 7.86 11.60 3.42
N GLY A 46 6.63 11.30 3.05
CA GLY A 46 5.86 10.21 3.66
C GLY A 46 6.25 8.85 3.11
N GLY A 47 5.89 7.81 3.82
CA GLY A 47 6.19 6.46 3.41
C GLY A 47 5.91 5.44 4.51
N ALA A 48 6.54 4.29 4.40
CA ALA A 48 6.38 3.19 5.33
C ALA A 48 7.65 2.36 5.43
N GLY A 49 7.86 1.76 6.58
CA GLY A 49 8.96 0.82 6.80
C GLY A 49 10.27 1.47 7.19
N PRO A 50 11.35 0.68 7.18
CA PRO A 50 11.43 -0.71 6.72
C PRO A 50 10.63 -1.66 7.59
N ASP A 51 9.98 -2.64 6.96
CA ASP A 51 9.12 -3.60 7.63
C ASP A 51 8.90 -4.84 6.77
N SER A 52 8.48 -5.94 7.39
CA SER A 52 8.12 -7.18 6.71
C SER A 52 6.89 -7.79 7.36
N SER A 53 6.20 -8.65 6.62
CA SER A 53 5.03 -9.37 7.15
C SER A 53 4.91 -10.73 6.45
N PRO A 54 4.14 -11.67 7.02
CA PRO A 54 3.94 -12.97 6.38
C PRO A 54 2.97 -12.92 5.19
N THR A 55 2.47 -11.75 4.84
CA THR A 55 1.52 -11.57 3.74
C THR A 55 2.22 -11.26 2.42
N GLU A 56 1.52 -11.49 1.31
CA GLU A 56 1.92 -11.00 0.00
C GLU A 56 1.28 -9.63 -0.23
N LYS A 57 1.98 -8.74 -0.93
CA LYS A 57 1.48 -7.40 -1.25
C LYS A 57 1.73 -7.06 -2.70
N VAL A 58 0.80 -6.32 -3.27
CA VAL A 58 0.99 -5.68 -4.58
C VAL A 58 0.74 -4.19 -4.39
N TYR A 59 1.69 -3.38 -4.83
CA TYR A 59 1.53 -1.93 -4.87
C TYR A 59 1.35 -1.50 -6.32
N THR A 60 0.35 -0.67 -6.58
CA THR A 60 0.13 -0.05 -7.89
C THR A 60 0.01 1.45 -7.69
N ILE A 61 0.86 2.21 -8.36
CA ILE A 61 0.86 3.66 -8.26
C ILE A 61 -0.22 4.21 -9.21
N LEU A 62 -1.09 5.05 -8.68
CA LEU A 62 -2.13 5.70 -9.47
C LEU A 62 -1.74 7.13 -9.86
N SER A 63 -1.02 7.83 -8.98
CA SER A 63 -0.48 9.17 -9.28
C SER A 63 0.76 9.43 -8.43
N GLY A 64 1.63 10.30 -8.93
CA GLY A 64 2.91 10.58 -8.29
C GLY A 64 3.94 9.50 -8.59
N GLU A 65 5.09 9.60 -7.94
CA GLU A 65 6.18 8.63 -8.07
C GLU A 65 6.61 8.18 -6.68
N LEU A 66 6.76 6.88 -6.49
CA LEU A 66 7.14 6.30 -5.22
C LEU A 66 8.43 5.51 -5.37
N THR A 67 9.37 5.68 -4.44
CA THR A 67 10.57 4.87 -4.37
C THR A 67 10.30 3.67 -3.47
N VAL A 68 10.58 2.47 -3.98
CA VAL A 68 10.49 1.21 -3.23
C VAL A 68 11.89 0.67 -3.04
N ILE A 69 12.22 0.29 -1.80
CA ILE A 69 13.54 -0.18 -1.41
C ILE A 69 13.39 -1.59 -0.85
N VAL A 70 14.02 -2.55 -1.50
CA VAL A 70 14.05 -3.96 -1.08
C VAL A 70 15.47 -4.48 -1.27
N GLY A 71 16.04 -5.08 -0.23
CA GLY A 71 17.38 -5.64 -0.30
C GLY A 71 18.46 -4.62 -0.63
N GLY A 72 18.28 -3.36 -0.24
CA GLY A 72 19.20 -2.28 -0.56
C GLY A 72 19.08 -1.74 -1.98
N GLU A 73 18.19 -2.30 -2.79
CA GLU A 73 17.96 -1.87 -4.15
C GLU A 73 16.76 -0.94 -4.20
N GLU A 74 16.93 0.21 -4.83
CA GLU A 74 15.87 1.21 -4.97
C GLU A 74 15.27 1.18 -6.37
N THR A 75 13.93 1.22 -6.44
CA THR A 75 13.20 1.28 -7.69
C THR A 75 12.14 2.36 -7.59
N VAL A 76 12.09 3.25 -8.59
CA VAL A 76 11.06 4.28 -8.66
C VAL A 76 9.89 3.74 -9.48
N LEU A 77 8.70 3.76 -8.89
CA LEU A 77 7.46 3.40 -9.56
C LEU A 77 6.73 4.66 -9.99
N LYS A 78 6.31 4.68 -11.25
CA LYS A 78 5.53 5.75 -11.88
C LYS A 78 4.08 5.31 -12.00
N PRO A 79 3.14 6.21 -12.37
CA PRO A 79 1.74 5.84 -12.50
C PRO A 79 1.53 4.59 -13.35
N TYR A 80 0.71 3.69 -12.82
CA TYR A 80 0.36 2.36 -13.33
C TYR A 80 1.47 1.32 -13.27
N ASP A 81 2.66 1.68 -12.78
CA ASP A 81 3.66 0.68 -12.44
C ASP A 81 3.22 -0.06 -11.19
N SER A 82 3.55 -1.34 -11.13
CA SER A 82 3.23 -2.19 -9.99
C SER A 82 4.45 -2.98 -9.55
N CYS A 83 4.49 -3.33 -8.26
CA CYS A 83 5.48 -4.25 -7.75
C CYS A 83 4.84 -5.28 -6.81
N TYR A 84 5.48 -6.42 -6.70
CA TYR A 84 5.08 -7.50 -5.80
C TYR A 84 6.11 -7.62 -4.67
N ILE A 85 5.60 -7.65 -3.45
CA ILE A 85 6.42 -7.89 -2.24
C ILE A 85 5.99 -9.22 -1.65
N GLY A 86 6.94 -10.15 -1.56
CA GLY A 86 6.70 -11.49 -1.06
C GLY A 86 6.59 -11.57 0.46
N PRO A 87 6.15 -12.73 0.97
CA PRO A 87 6.11 -12.95 2.42
C PRO A 87 7.49 -12.79 3.04
N ASN A 88 7.53 -12.10 4.19
CA ASN A 88 8.74 -11.87 4.99
C ASN A 88 9.85 -11.09 4.29
N GLU A 89 9.53 -10.48 3.15
CA GLU A 89 10.45 -9.61 2.45
C GLU A 89 10.41 -8.22 3.09
N SER A 90 11.55 -7.73 3.56
CA SER A 90 11.64 -6.40 4.15
C SER A 90 11.56 -5.35 3.04
N ARG A 91 10.69 -4.35 3.24
CA ARG A 91 10.52 -3.27 2.26
C ARG A 91 10.44 -1.94 2.96
N GLU A 92 10.90 -0.92 2.28
CA GLU A 92 10.66 0.48 2.62
C GLU A 92 10.11 1.19 1.40
N ILE A 93 9.16 2.09 1.62
CA ILE A 93 8.63 2.95 0.56
C ILE A 93 8.71 4.39 1.02
N ILE A 94 9.02 5.29 0.10
CA ILE A 94 9.16 6.70 0.42
C ILE A 94 8.79 7.58 -0.77
N ASN A 95 8.02 8.63 -0.49
CA ASN A 95 7.73 9.68 -1.46
C ASN A 95 8.86 10.72 -1.38
N ARG A 96 9.76 10.68 -2.34
CA ARG A 96 10.88 11.64 -2.43
C ARG A 96 10.58 12.84 -3.32
N GLY A 97 9.39 12.86 -3.92
CA GLY A 97 8.94 13.97 -4.74
C GLY A 97 8.28 15.08 -3.94
N ASN A 98 7.66 16.00 -4.65
CA ASN A 98 6.97 17.14 -4.06
C ASN A 98 5.45 17.13 -4.36
N GLU A 99 4.93 16.02 -4.84
CA GLU A 99 3.51 15.81 -5.05
C GLU A 99 3.02 14.64 -4.20
N VAL A 100 1.72 14.60 -3.91
CA VAL A 100 1.12 13.48 -3.20
C VAL A 100 1.18 12.23 -4.08
N VAL A 101 1.58 11.11 -3.47
CA VAL A 101 1.52 9.80 -4.14
C VAL A 101 0.20 9.14 -3.76
N THR A 102 -0.52 8.62 -4.76
CA THR A 102 -1.69 7.77 -4.55
C THR A 102 -1.35 6.35 -4.99
N MET A 103 -1.50 5.41 -4.08
CA MET A 103 -1.12 4.01 -4.28
C MET A 103 -2.26 3.09 -3.90
N MET A 104 -2.60 2.16 -4.80
CA MET A 104 -3.49 1.06 -4.45
C MET A 104 -2.65 -0.10 -3.93
N VAL A 105 -3.10 -0.71 -2.85
CA VAL A 105 -2.42 -1.84 -2.24
C VAL A 105 -3.38 -3.01 -2.10
N ALA A 106 -2.95 -4.17 -2.58
CA ALA A 106 -3.63 -5.43 -2.33
C ALA A 106 -2.74 -6.26 -1.40
N VAL A 107 -3.33 -6.78 -0.33
CA VAL A 107 -2.62 -7.57 0.67
C VAL A 107 -3.37 -8.86 0.87
N SER A 108 -2.65 -9.99 0.80
CA SER A 108 -3.24 -11.29 1.12
C SER A 108 -3.53 -11.39 2.61
N THR A 109 -4.51 -12.20 2.97
CA THR A 109 -4.70 -12.53 4.38
C THR A 109 -3.56 -13.45 4.82
N PRO A 110 -3.12 -13.38 6.10
CA PRO A 110 -2.08 -14.27 6.57
C PRO A 110 -2.51 -15.74 6.45
N PRO A 111 -1.58 -16.65 6.17
CA PRO A 111 -1.88 -18.08 6.24
C PRO A 111 -2.27 -18.44 7.66
N LYS A 112 -3.23 -19.36 7.78
CA LYS A 112 -3.67 -19.87 9.08
C LYS A 112 -2.69 -20.87 9.63
#